data_37b38d1d449f40ae44f4a9a6699d4578
#
_entry.id   37b38d1d449f40ae44f4a9a6699d4578
#
_cell.length_a   1.000
_cell.length_b   1.000
_cell.length_c   1.000
_cell.angle_alpha   90.00
_cell.angle_beta   90.00
_cell.angle_gamma   90.00
#
_symmetry.space_group_name_H-M   'P 1'
#
loop_
_entity.id
_entity.type
_entity.pdbx_description
1 polymer ?
#
loop_
_entity_poly.entity_id
_entity_poly.type
_entity_poly.pdbx_seq_one_letter_code
_entity_poly.pdbx_strand_id
1 'polypeptide(L)'
;MKVLFSALHFANLRIFEPVIRALAERGHTVVLAADERETFGGHALVQALASEYSRVRWVWAPLAHEDPWFPVAQKVRFALDYVRFVHSRYRDVPKLRLRNISRAPRIVRWLTSPPAAMLGMHVPMQAALQWTERHVPVSERVKSFLETESPDVLVLASLTVSRSSAMDQLKAARALGMPTVAAIQSWDHLSSKAPLHITPDATLVWNEVQKQEAVDMHRLPADSVIVTGAQCYDQCFTYEPSRSRDEFCARVGLDPARPFVLYVCSAMSPVPDPLEPHFVKEWVSAIRASDDPWLRAAGILIRPHPERMREWDGVTLDAMSNVALHGGAPIAGDAKADYFDSLHYSAAVVGLCTSAFLEAAILGQPVLTLQMPAYRIHQDGMAHFRYLLTVAGGLLETAHDLSTHVRQLGAAIRGDTAHEQRRRRFLTAFVRPDGLENAATPRFVDAVERVARQARSASVPAPSTMASAAVLRLSLAGTHGLGQWLLMDEGDIERVERSRTTAEAREQRVAEGTARREAKQRAREDVIRRTEEDRRRKRELQLERARAKAALREQQAEADEERERRKRRLHRWREWRYRLGTMPPVMMLKRGFRR
;
A
#
# COMPACT_ATOMS: atom_id res chain seq x y z
N MET A 1 -19.58 -8.08 -15.29
CA MET A 1 -19.01 -9.29 -14.65
C MET A 1 -18.61 -8.99 -13.21
N LYS A 2 -18.42 -10.03 -12.41
CA LYS A 2 -17.96 -9.95 -11.03
C LYS A 2 -16.52 -10.44 -10.93
N VAL A 3 -15.59 -9.58 -10.54
CA VAL A 3 -14.18 -9.88 -10.38
C VAL A 3 -13.85 -10.01 -8.90
N LEU A 4 -13.32 -11.15 -8.46
CA LEU A 4 -12.76 -11.31 -7.13
C LEU A 4 -11.25 -11.08 -7.18
N PHE A 5 -10.79 -10.02 -6.54
CA PHE A 5 -9.38 -9.67 -6.46
C PHE A 5 -8.82 -10.07 -5.08
N SER A 6 -7.96 -11.07 -5.04
CA SER A 6 -7.43 -11.63 -3.79
C SER A 6 -5.96 -11.31 -3.59
N ALA A 7 -5.61 -10.87 -2.39
CA ALA A 7 -4.25 -10.56 -1.96
C ALA A 7 -3.97 -11.06 -0.54
N LEU A 8 -2.69 -11.14 -0.15
CA LEU A 8 -2.32 -11.47 1.23
C LEU A 8 -2.83 -10.40 2.21
N HIS A 9 -2.67 -9.13 1.87
CA HIS A 9 -3.11 -7.97 2.65
C HIS A 9 -3.80 -6.95 1.75
N PHE A 10 -4.73 -6.19 2.28
CA PHE A 10 -5.33 -5.06 1.54
C PHE A 10 -4.29 -4.03 1.09
N ALA A 11 -3.21 -3.82 1.84
CA ALA A 11 -2.12 -2.94 1.43
C ALA A 11 -1.44 -3.37 0.10
N ASN A 12 -1.47 -4.66 -0.25
CA ASN A 12 -0.97 -5.12 -1.55
C ASN A 12 -1.84 -4.65 -2.72
N LEU A 13 -3.13 -4.39 -2.47
CA LEU A 13 -4.07 -3.94 -3.51
C LEU A 13 -3.79 -2.52 -3.98
N ARG A 14 -3.02 -1.71 -3.24
CA ARG A 14 -2.57 -0.38 -3.68
C ARG A 14 -1.89 -0.39 -5.06
N ILE A 15 -1.19 -1.49 -5.37
CA ILE A 15 -0.48 -1.68 -6.64
C ILE A 15 -1.46 -1.85 -7.80
N PHE A 16 -2.66 -2.32 -7.51
CA PHE A 16 -3.74 -2.56 -8.46
C PHE A 16 -4.86 -1.51 -8.38
N GLU A 17 -4.68 -0.44 -7.61
CA GLU A 17 -5.68 0.63 -7.47
C GLU A 17 -6.16 1.16 -8.83
N PRO A 18 -5.29 1.48 -9.82
CA PRO A 18 -5.74 1.92 -11.14
C PRO A 18 -6.61 0.88 -11.85
N VAL A 19 -6.28 -0.41 -11.71
CA VAL A 19 -7.05 -1.53 -12.30
C VAL A 19 -8.41 -1.66 -11.62
N ILE A 20 -8.48 -1.57 -10.29
CA ILE A 20 -9.72 -1.66 -9.52
C ILE A 20 -10.67 -0.54 -9.93
N ARG A 21 -10.17 0.70 -10.04
CA ARG A 21 -10.93 1.86 -10.52
C ARG A 21 -11.44 1.65 -11.94
N ALA A 22 -10.57 1.27 -12.87
CA ALA A 22 -10.93 1.04 -14.26
C ALA A 22 -11.97 -0.10 -14.44
N LEU A 23 -11.88 -1.18 -13.65
CA LEU A 23 -12.90 -2.23 -13.63
C LEU A 23 -14.25 -1.70 -13.14
N ALA A 24 -14.27 -0.90 -12.07
CA ALA A 24 -15.49 -0.29 -11.53
C ALA A 24 -16.12 0.70 -12.52
N GLU A 25 -15.32 1.54 -13.16
CA GLU A 25 -15.72 2.51 -14.19
C GLU A 25 -16.29 1.83 -15.44
N ARG A 26 -15.76 0.65 -15.82
CA ARG A 26 -16.34 -0.20 -16.88
C ARG A 26 -17.65 -0.92 -16.44
N GLY A 27 -18.12 -0.68 -15.21
CA GLY A 27 -19.39 -1.22 -14.71
C GLY A 27 -19.29 -2.63 -14.13
N HIS A 28 -18.10 -3.14 -13.86
CA HIS A 28 -17.90 -4.44 -13.21
C HIS A 28 -18.10 -4.36 -11.70
N THR A 29 -18.56 -5.46 -11.11
CA THR A 29 -18.57 -5.62 -9.65
C THR A 29 -17.19 -6.13 -9.21
N VAL A 30 -16.52 -5.41 -8.32
CA VAL A 30 -15.19 -5.79 -7.84
C VAL A 30 -15.25 -6.13 -6.36
N VAL A 31 -14.89 -7.36 -6.02
CA VAL A 31 -14.79 -7.84 -4.64
C VAL A 31 -13.31 -7.91 -4.26
N LEU A 32 -12.91 -7.13 -3.28
CA LEU A 32 -11.55 -7.07 -2.78
C LEU A 32 -11.41 -8.00 -1.59
N ALA A 33 -10.59 -9.04 -1.70
CA ALA A 33 -10.38 -10.02 -0.65
C ALA A 33 -8.94 -9.98 -0.11
N ALA A 34 -8.77 -10.15 1.20
CA ALA A 34 -7.47 -10.29 1.83
C ALA A 34 -7.43 -11.45 2.82
N ASP A 35 -6.28 -12.14 2.87
CA ASP A 35 -6.04 -13.26 3.77
C ASP A 35 -5.77 -12.78 5.20
N GLU A 36 -4.92 -11.77 5.38
CA GLU A 36 -4.41 -11.34 6.67
C GLU A 36 -4.70 -9.84 6.94
N ARG A 37 -4.90 -9.52 8.21
CA ARG A 37 -4.99 -8.13 8.67
C ARG A 37 -3.59 -7.51 8.75
N GLU A 38 -3.52 -6.20 8.49
CA GLU A 38 -2.27 -5.44 8.54
C GLU A 38 -2.49 -4.05 9.15
N THR A 39 -1.39 -3.35 9.45
CA THR A 39 -1.40 -2.02 10.08
C THR A 39 -0.87 -0.92 9.14
N PHE A 40 -0.66 -1.23 7.86
CA PHE A 40 -0.05 -0.32 6.88
C PHE A 40 -1.05 0.62 6.19
N GLY A 41 -2.36 0.51 6.53
CA GLY A 41 -3.39 1.40 6.00
C GLY A 41 -4.16 0.86 4.78
N GLY A 42 -3.94 -0.39 4.37
CA GLY A 42 -4.66 -0.99 3.26
C GLY A 42 -6.15 -1.13 3.49
N HIS A 43 -6.57 -1.33 4.75
CA HIS A 43 -8.00 -1.36 5.09
C HIS A 43 -8.67 -0.01 4.81
N ALA A 44 -8.02 1.11 5.13
CA ALA A 44 -8.53 2.45 4.80
C ALA A 44 -8.63 2.66 3.27
N LEU A 45 -7.68 2.14 2.49
CA LEU A 45 -7.73 2.19 1.03
C LEU A 45 -8.97 1.48 0.47
N VAL A 46 -9.24 0.23 0.90
CA VAL A 46 -10.39 -0.52 0.36
C VAL A 46 -11.73 0.07 0.83
N GLN A 47 -11.78 0.67 2.01
CA GLN A 47 -12.95 1.43 2.48
C GLN A 47 -13.19 2.68 1.63
N ALA A 48 -12.15 3.43 1.29
CA ALA A 48 -12.25 4.59 0.41
C ALA A 48 -12.76 4.19 -0.98
N LEU A 49 -12.20 3.14 -1.58
CA LEU A 49 -12.66 2.63 -2.88
C LEU A 49 -14.13 2.15 -2.83
N ALA A 50 -14.54 1.47 -1.77
CA ALA A 50 -15.93 1.03 -1.60
C ALA A 50 -16.90 2.20 -1.37
N SER A 51 -16.43 3.30 -0.80
CA SER A 51 -17.23 4.52 -0.64
C SER A 51 -17.36 5.32 -1.94
N GLU A 52 -16.32 5.30 -2.78
CA GLU A 52 -16.27 6.00 -4.05
C GLU A 52 -17.06 5.26 -5.15
N TYR A 53 -17.00 3.93 -5.17
CA TYR A 53 -17.63 3.09 -6.19
C TYR A 53 -18.65 2.12 -5.58
N SER A 54 -19.93 2.29 -5.84
CA SER A 54 -21.00 1.43 -5.31
C SER A 54 -20.88 -0.04 -5.70
N ARG A 55 -20.11 -0.36 -6.75
CA ARG A 55 -19.84 -1.71 -7.24
C ARG A 55 -18.56 -2.33 -6.68
N VAL A 56 -17.84 -1.62 -5.81
CA VAL A 56 -16.64 -2.12 -5.13
C VAL A 56 -17.00 -2.45 -3.69
N ARG A 57 -16.65 -3.65 -3.23
CA ARG A 57 -16.76 -4.05 -1.83
C ARG A 57 -15.57 -4.87 -1.40
N TRP A 58 -15.36 -5.03 -0.12
CA TRP A 58 -14.27 -5.82 0.44
C TRP A 58 -14.76 -6.89 1.39
N VAL A 59 -13.99 -7.98 1.49
CA VAL A 59 -14.27 -9.13 2.35
C VAL A 59 -12.96 -9.71 2.90
N TRP A 60 -13.05 -10.43 4.02
CA TRP A 60 -11.94 -11.25 4.49
C TRP A 60 -12.05 -12.63 3.85
N ALA A 61 -10.96 -13.09 3.23
CA ALA A 61 -10.87 -14.45 2.70
C ALA A 61 -10.65 -15.46 3.85
N PRO A 62 -11.20 -16.66 3.76
CA PRO A 62 -10.91 -17.69 4.74
C PRO A 62 -9.47 -18.15 4.65
N LEU A 63 -8.86 -18.43 5.81
CA LEU A 63 -7.49 -18.88 5.91
C LEU A 63 -7.41 -20.40 5.77
N ALA A 64 -6.62 -20.88 4.82
CA ALA A 64 -6.39 -22.32 4.62
C ALA A 64 -5.61 -22.98 5.76
N HIS A 65 -4.96 -22.21 6.64
CA HIS A 65 -4.17 -22.75 7.76
C HIS A 65 -5.00 -23.49 8.82
N GLU A 66 -6.31 -23.38 8.78
CA GLU A 66 -7.21 -24.13 9.65
C GLU A 66 -7.54 -25.54 9.12
N ASP A 67 -7.12 -25.87 7.89
CA ASP A 67 -7.28 -27.21 7.35
C ASP A 67 -6.25 -28.20 7.96
N PRO A 68 -6.65 -29.45 8.25
CA PRO A 68 -5.77 -30.44 8.92
C PRO A 68 -4.47 -30.73 8.17
N TRP A 69 -4.47 -30.64 6.84
CA TRP A 69 -3.29 -30.90 5.98
C TRP A 69 -2.44 -29.65 5.70
N PHE A 70 -2.88 -28.47 6.11
CA PHE A 70 -2.17 -27.24 5.85
C PHE A 70 -0.70 -27.25 6.32
N PRO A 71 -0.35 -27.76 7.53
CA PRO A 71 1.04 -27.81 7.97
C PRO A 71 1.94 -28.60 7.03
N VAL A 72 1.45 -29.73 6.50
CA VAL A 72 2.18 -30.56 5.52
C VAL A 72 2.29 -29.81 4.19
N ALA A 73 1.20 -29.26 3.66
CA ALA A 73 1.19 -28.49 2.43
C ALA A 73 2.16 -27.30 2.50
N GLN A 74 2.18 -26.59 3.61
CA GLN A 74 3.10 -25.47 3.81
C GLN A 74 4.57 -25.90 3.78
N LYS A 75 4.92 -27.06 4.40
CA LYS A 75 6.27 -27.59 4.35
C LYS A 75 6.68 -28.06 2.96
N VAL A 76 5.76 -28.65 2.21
CA VAL A 76 5.97 -29.00 0.80
C VAL A 76 6.24 -27.73 -0.03
N ARG A 77 5.47 -26.68 0.18
CA ARG A 77 5.66 -25.39 -0.49
C ARG A 77 7.00 -24.76 -0.14
N PHE A 78 7.39 -24.73 1.14
CA PHE A 78 8.71 -24.25 1.56
C PHE A 78 9.87 -25.10 1.00
N ALA A 79 9.67 -26.40 0.90
CA ALA A 79 10.64 -27.28 0.26
C ALA A 79 10.81 -26.94 -1.22
N LEU A 80 9.72 -26.74 -1.96
CA LEU A 80 9.73 -26.35 -3.37
C LEU A 80 10.40 -25.00 -3.57
N ASP A 81 10.11 -24.00 -2.71
CA ASP A 81 10.75 -22.70 -2.74
C ASP A 81 12.26 -22.79 -2.56
N TYR A 82 12.72 -23.64 -1.63
CA TYR A 82 14.14 -23.82 -1.38
C TYR A 82 14.84 -24.58 -2.52
N VAL A 83 14.26 -25.71 -2.97
CA VAL A 83 14.85 -26.56 -4.03
C VAL A 83 15.02 -25.77 -5.33
N ARG A 84 14.13 -24.86 -5.65
CA ARG A 84 14.27 -23.93 -6.79
C ARG A 84 15.63 -23.23 -6.78
N PHE A 85 16.06 -22.71 -5.62
CA PHE A 85 17.30 -21.94 -5.48
C PHE A 85 18.56 -22.81 -5.36
N VAL A 86 18.44 -24.13 -5.39
CA VAL A 86 19.58 -25.06 -5.52
C VAL A 86 20.04 -25.18 -6.98
N HIS A 87 19.16 -24.87 -7.95
CA HIS A 87 19.49 -24.97 -9.37
C HIS A 87 20.65 -24.04 -9.76
N SER A 88 21.49 -24.47 -10.72
CA SER A 88 22.72 -23.78 -11.17
C SER A 88 22.51 -22.33 -11.61
N ARG A 89 21.32 -21.99 -12.16
CA ARG A 89 20.96 -20.62 -12.55
C ARG A 89 20.98 -19.62 -11.39
N TYR A 90 20.86 -20.09 -10.15
CA TYR A 90 20.89 -19.27 -8.93
C TYR A 90 22.25 -19.30 -8.21
N ARG A 91 23.30 -19.85 -8.85
CA ARG A 91 24.65 -19.94 -8.25
C ARG A 91 25.16 -18.58 -7.82
N ASP A 92 24.93 -17.55 -8.63
CA ASP A 92 25.42 -16.18 -8.39
C ASP A 92 24.51 -15.33 -7.52
N VAL A 93 23.42 -15.91 -6.99
CA VAL A 93 22.47 -15.22 -6.10
C VAL A 93 22.25 -16.02 -4.79
N PRO A 94 23.30 -16.24 -4.00
CA PRO A 94 23.28 -17.12 -2.82
C PRO A 94 22.29 -16.66 -1.74
N LYS A 95 21.98 -15.38 -1.68
CA LYS A 95 21.03 -14.79 -0.74
C LYS A 95 19.65 -15.45 -0.81
N LEU A 96 19.17 -15.78 -2.01
CA LEU A 96 17.85 -16.41 -2.19
C LEU A 96 17.83 -17.82 -1.57
N ARG A 97 18.91 -18.58 -1.71
CA ARG A 97 19.06 -19.89 -1.07
C ARG A 97 19.14 -19.76 0.45
N LEU A 98 19.99 -18.85 0.96
CA LEU A 98 20.18 -18.62 2.40
C LEU A 98 18.88 -18.20 3.09
N ARG A 99 18.08 -17.35 2.44
CA ARG A 99 16.79 -16.90 2.98
C ARG A 99 15.79 -18.05 3.16
N ASN A 100 15.81 -19.06 2.29
CA ASN A 100 14.83 -20.13 2.28
C ASN A 100 15.30 -21.39 3.02
N ILE A 101 16.61 -21.52 3.34
CA ILE A 101 17.17 -22.72 3.96
C ILE A 101 16.57 -23.00 5.35
N SER A 102 16.29 -21.96 6.14
CA SER A 102 15.73 -22.10 7.49
C SER A 102 14.29 -22.62 7.49
N ARG A 103 13.56 -22.46 6.38
CA ARG A 103 12.17 -22.89 6.22
C ARG A 103 12.05 -24.28 5.60
N ALA A 104 13.13 -24.76 4.95
CA ALA A 104 13.13 -26.05 4.27
C ALA A 104 13.25 -27.20 5.28
N PRO A 105 12.48 -28.30 5.12
CA PRO A 105 12.61 -29.50 5.96
C PRO A 105 14.04 -30.07 5.98
N ARG A 106 14.46 -30.66 7.09
CA ARG A 106 15.82 -31.21 7.26
C ARG A 106 16.16 -32.22 6.19
N ILE A 107 15.23 -33.10 5.85
CA ILE A 107 15.44 -34.13 4.81
C ILE A 107 15.70 -33.48 3.44
N VAL A 108 15.01 -32.39 3.11
CA VAL A 108 15.21 -31.66 1.86
C VAL A 108 16.59 -31.00 1.83
N ARG A 109 17.02 -30.39 2.96
CA ARG A 109 18.36 -29.81 3.09
C ARG A 109 19.46 -30.84 2.95
N TRP A 110 19.25 -32.03 3.52
CA TRP A 110 20.20 -33.16 3.41
C TRP A 110 20.30 -33.65 1.96
N LEU A 111 19.17 -33.91 1.29
CA LEU A 111 19.12 -34.34 -0.13
C LEU A 111 19.63 -33.31 -1.13
N THR A 112 19.75 -32.04 -0.74
CA THR A 112 20.31 -30.94 -1.54
C THR A 112 21.70 -30.52 -1.08
N SER A 113 22.30 -31.23 -0.12
CA SER A 113 23.71 -31.03 0.27
C SER A 113 24.65 -31.25 -0.90
N PRO A 114 25.87 -30.67 -0.93
CA PRO A 114 26.76 -30.76 -2.08
C PRO A 114 26.94 -32.15 -2.66
N PRO A 115 27.19 -33.22 -1.86
CA PRO A 115 27.31 -34.56 -2.41
C PRO A 115 26.04 -35.08 -3.11
N ALA A 116 24.87 -34.86 -2.48
CA ALA A 116 23.59 -35.33 -3.03
C ALA A 116 23.16 -34.45 -4.26
N ALA A 117 23.47 -33.18 -4.25
CA ALA A 117 23.20 -32.26 -5.38
C ALA A 117 24.06 -32.64 -6.60
N MET A 118 25.31 -33.06 -6.41
CA MET A 118 26.17 -33.57 -7.50
C MET A 118 25.60 -34.85 -8.15
N LEU A 119 24.85 -35.65 -7.39
CA LEU A 119 24.15 -36.84 -7.90
C LEU A 119 22.80 -36.51 -8.52
N GLY A 120 22.44 -35.23 -8.63
CA GLY A 120 21.17 -34.77 -9.25
C GLY A 120 19.91 -35.08 -8.43
N MET A 121 20.05 -35.47 -7.16
CA MET A 121 18.93 -35.88 -6.29
C MET A 121 17.84 -34.79 -6.12
N HIS A 122 18.18 -33.54 -6.34
CA HIS A 122 17.24 -32.43 -6.26
C HIS A 122 16.15 -32.47 -7.37
N VAL A 123 16.42 -33.08 -8.53
CA VAL A 123 15.49 -33.17 -9.66
C VAL A 123 14.31 -34.10 -9.36
N PRO A 124 14.53 -35.41 -9.02
CA PRO A 124 13.42 -36.30 -8.68
C PRO A 124 12.68 -35.82 -7.42
N MET A 125 13.39 -35.27 -6.43
CA MET A 125 12.76 -34.68 -5.25
C MET A 125 11.82 -33.51 -5.59
N GLN A 126 12.25 -32.59 -6.46
CA GLN A 126 11.39 -31.51 -6.91
C GLN A 126 10.13 -32.05 -7.60
N ALA A 127 10.26 -33.08 -8.44
CA ALA A 127 9.11 -33.71 -9.10
C ALA A 127 8.15 -34.35 -8.09
N ALA A 128 8.69 -35.05 -7.07
CA ALA A 128 7.89 -35.65 -6.00
C ALA A 128 7.16 -34.58 -5.17
N LEU A 129 7.83 -33.49 -4.81
CA LEU A 129 7.21 -32.38 -4.07
C LEU A 129 6.11 -31.69 -4.90
N GLN A 130 6.34 -31.46 -6.21
CA GLN A 130 5.33 -30.92 -7.12
C GLN A 130 4.12 -31.86 -7.27
N TRP A 131 4.39 -33.16 -7.36
CA TRP A 131 3.32 -34.16 -7.39
C TRP A 131 2.50 -34.10 -6.08
N THR A 132 3.15 -34.06 -4.92
CA THR A 132 2.50 -33.96 -3.62
C THR A 132 1.63 -32.71 -3.54
N GLU A 133 2.15 -31.52 -3.91
CA GLU A 133 1.38 -30.27 -3.88
C GLU A 133 0.11 -30.34 -4.75
N ARG A 134 0.21 -30.96 -5.94
CA ARG A 134 -0.97 -31.14 -6.83
C ARG A 134 -2.05 -32.01 -6.20
N HIS A 135 -1.69 -32.95 -5.32
CA HIS A 135 -2.58 -33.92 -4.69
C HIS A 135 -3.00 -33.53 -3.26
N VAL A 136 -2.45 -32.48 -2.67
CA VAL A 136 -2.98 -31.90 -1.42
C VAL A 136 -4.48 -31.58 -1.61
N PRO A 137 -5.36 -31.98 -0.69
CA PRO A 137 -6.81 -31.75 -0.83
C PRO A 137 -7.16 -30.27 -1.04
N VAL A 138 -8.25 -30.03 -1.76
CA VAL A 138 -8.81 -28.70 -1.88
C VAL A 138 -9.46 -28.32 -0.54
N SER A 139 -9.23 -27.11 -0.09
CA SER A 139 -9.86 -26.57 1.11
C SER A 139 -11.37 -26.36 0.86
N GLU A 140 -12.21 -27.12 1.54
CA GLU A 140 -13.68 -26.97 1.41
C GLU A 140 -14.16 -25.60 1.89
N ARG A 141 -13.48 -25.03 2.87
CA ARG A 141 -13.76 -23.67 3.38
C ARG A 141 -13.51 -22.61 2.32
N VAL A 142 -12.34 -22.68 1.65
CA VAL A 142 -12.00 -21.77 0.54
C VAL A 142 -12.93 -21.99 -0.65
N LYS A 143 -13.27 -23.24 -0.93
CA LYS A 143 -14.22 -23.58 -2.00
C LYS A 143 -15.60 -22.99 -1.74
N SER A 144 -16.17 -23.18 -0.54
CA SER A 144 -17.46 -22.61 -0.14
C SER A 144 -17.46 -21.07 -0.18
N PHE A 145 -16.35 -20.43 0.18
CA PHE A 145 -16.20 -18.99 0.02
C PHE A 145 -16.30 -18.55 -1.45
N LEU A 146 -15.60 -19.22 -2.35
CA LEU A 146 -15.67 -18.93 -3.78
C LEU A 146 -17.04 -19.21 -4.39
N GLU A 147 -17.73 -20.28 -3.96
CA GLU A 147 -19.11 -20.59 -4.33
C GLU A 147 -20.08 -19.49 -3.87
N THR A 148 -19.93 -19.02 -2.63
CA THR A 148 -20.75 -17.94 -2.06
C THR A 148 -20.52 -16.63 -2.80
N GLU A 149 -19.26 -16.28 -3.04
CA GLU A 149 -18.91 -15.07 -3.79
C GLU A 149 -19.28 -15.17 -5.27
N SER A 150 -19.22 -16.37 -5.84
CA SER A 150 -19.56 -16.66 -7.24
C SER A 150 -19.02 -15.61 -8.23
N PRO A 151 -17.71 -15.38 -8.29
CA PRO A 151 -17.12 -14.45 -9.26
C PRO A 151 -17.02 -15.10 -10.64
N ASP A 152 -17.05 -14.26 -11.69
CA ASP A 152 -16.81 -14.68 -13.07
C ASP A 152 -15.31 -14.95 -13.32
N VAL A 153 -14.42 -14.32 -12.54
CA VAL A 153 -12.97 -14.51 -12.59
C VAL A 153 -12.32 -14.22 -11.25
N LEU A 154 -11.34 -15.04 -10.89
CA LEU A 154 -10.50 -14.87 -9.71
C LEU A 154 -9.13 -14.30 -10.11
N VAL A 155 -8.79 -13.11 -9.62
CA VAL A 155 -7.48 -12.46 -9.79
C VAL A 155 -6.67 -12.62 -8.52
N LEU A 156 -5.53 -13.30 -8.62
CA LEU A 156 -4.65 -13.67 -7.51
C LEU A 156 -3.39 -12.80 -7.54
N ALA A 157 -3.31 -11.83 -6.64
CA ALA A 157 -2.17 -10.93 -6.55
C ALA A 157 -0.99 -11.50 -5.75
N SER A 158 -1.21 -12.45 -4.83
CA SER A 158 -0.18 -12.95 -3.90
C SER A 158 0.27 -14.39 -4.17
N LEU A 159 0.11 -14.90 -5.39
CA LEU A 159 0.40 -16.30 -5.72
C LEU A 159 1.89 -16.68 -5.55
N THR A 160 2.79 -15.71 -5.63
CA THR A 160 4.22 -15.90 -5.37
C THR A 160 4.63 -15.76 -3.90
N VAL A 161 3.66 -15.64 -2.98
CA VAL A 161 3.90 -15.50 -1.54
C VAL A 161 3.53 -16.80 -0.83
N SER A 162 4.52 -17.56 -0.35
CA SER A 162 4.37 -18.92 0.19
C SER A 162 3.40 -19.04 1.37
N ARG A 163 3.14 -17.98 2.10
CA ARG A 163 2.23 -17.95 3.25
C ARG A 163 0.79 -17.54 2.89
N SER A 164 0.57 -17.08 1.67
CA SER A 164 -0.77 -16.67 1.21
C SER A 164 -1.65 -17.89 0.94
N SER A 165 -2.95 -17.76 1.18
CA SER A 165 -3.97 -18.73 0.76
C SER A 165 -4.22 -18.75 -0.75
N ALA A 166 -3.53 -17.91 -1.53
CA ALA A 166 -3.74 -17.78 -2.97
C ALA A 166 -3.59 -19.10 -3.74
N MET A 167 -2.68 -19.99 -3.29
CA MET A 167 -2.53 -21.32 -3.90
C MET A 167 -3.75 -22.21 -3.64
N ASP A 168 -4.33 -22.16 -2.45
CA ASP A 168 -5.53 -22.92 -2.09
C ASP A 168 -6.77 -22.33 -2.78
N GLN A 169 -6.82 -21.01 -2.95
CA GLN A 169 -7.84 -20.34 -3.74
C GLN A 169 -7.76 -20.72 -5.22
N LEU A 170 -6.56 -20.82 -5.79
CA LEU A 170 -6.34 -21.30 -7.17
C LEU A 170 -6.83 -22.73 -7.35
N LYS A 171 -6.54 -23.62 -6.38
CA LYS A 171 -6.99 -25.04 -6.40
C LYS A 171 -8.52 -25.13 -6.31
N ALA A 172 -9.13 -24.36 -5.43
CA ALA A 172 -10.58 -24.31 -5.27
C ALA A 172 -11.28 -23.75 -6.51
N ALA A 173 -10.77 -22.66 -7.08
CA ALA A 173 -11.29 -22.07 -8.32
C ALA A 173 -11.23 -23.07 -9.49
N ARG A 174 -10.12 -23.79 -9.64
CA ARG A 174 -10.01 -24.85 -10.67
C ARG A 174 -10.99 -26.00 -10.45
N ALA A 175 -11.22 -26.40 -9.20
CA ALA A 175 -12.21 -27.42 -8.88
C ALA A 175 -13.64 -26.98 -9.22
N LEU A 176 -13.92 -25.68 -9.18
CA LEU A 176 -15.19 -25.06 -9.55
C LEU A 176 -15.29 -24.72 -11.05
N GLY A 177 -14.22 -24.93 -11.83
CA GLY A 177 -14.20 -24.50 -13.23
C GLY A 177 -14.16 -22.97 -13.42
N MET A 178 -13.74 -22.23 -12.39
CA MET A 178 -13.69 -20.77 -12.39
C MET A 178 -12.42 -20.27 -13.07
N PRO A 179 -12.47 -19.28 -13.98
CA PRO A 179 -11.32 -18.67 -14.60
C PRO A 179 -10.39 -17.99 -13.58
N THR A 180 -9.08 -18.13 -13.78
CA THR A 180 -8.07 -17.67 -12.83
C THR A 180 -6.97 -16.85 -13.52
N VAL A 181 -6.60 -15.74 -12.89
CA VAL A 181 -5.54 -14.83 -13.33
C VAL A 181 -4.51 -14.66 -12.20
N ALA A 182 -3.25 -14.95 -12.45
CA ALA A 182 -2.15 -14.51 -11.57
C ALA A 182 -1.71 -13.11 -11.99
N ALA A 183 -1.77 -12.16 -11.06
CA ALA A 183 -1.33 -10.79 -11.25
C ALA A 183 0.01 -10.56 -10.56
N ILE A 184 1.08 -10.33 -11.32
CA ILE A 184 2.42 -10.14 -10.74
C ILE A 184 2.55 -8.72 -10.19
N GLN A 185 2.75 -8.62 -8.87
CA GLN A 185 2.76 -7.37 -8.13
C GLN A 185 4.02 -6.53 -8.32
N SER A 186 5.17 -7.17 -8.56
CA SER A 186 6.46 -6.50 -8.51
C SER A 186 7.44 -7.12 -9.51
N TRP A 187 8.37 -6.32 -9.95
CA TRP A 187 9.43 -6.68 -10.89
C TRP A 187 10.37 -7.78 -10.39
N ASP A 188 10.43 -8.02 -9.08
CA ASP A 188 11.29 -9.03 -8.46
C ASP A 188 10.57 -10.35 -8.14
N HIS A 189 9.23 -10.42 -8.28
CA HIS A 189 8.46 -11.55 -7.76
C HIS A 189 8.82 -12.87 -8.43
N LEU A 190 8.90 -12.90 -9.75
CA LEU A 190 9.16 -14.15 -10.46
C LEU A 190 10.60 -14.66 -10.28
N SER A 191 11.59 -13.78 -10.14
CA SER A 191 12.99 -14.16 -9.92
C SER A 191 13.34 -14.49 -8.48
N SER A 192 12.64 -13.89 -7.49
CA SER A 192 13.11 -13.91 -6.09
C SER A 192 12.12 -14.46 -5.07
N LYS A 193 10.85 -14.67 -5.44
CA LYS A 193 9.81 -15.17 -4.54
C LYS A 193 9.47 -16.64 -4.82
N ALA A 194 8.38 -17.14 -4.24
CA ALA A 194 7.94 -18.53 -4.41
C ALA A 194 7.61 -18.87 -5.88
N PRO A 195 7.87 -20.10 -6.33
CA PRO A 195 7.43 -20.55 -7.64
C PRO A 195 5.89 -20.69 -7.69
N LEU A 196 5.34 -20.54 -8.88
CA LEU A 196 3.95 -20.85 -9.15
C LEU A 196 3.80 -22.37 -9.24
N HIS A 197 3.32 -22.99 -8.17
CA HIS A 197 3.25 -24.44 -8.06
C HIS A 197 2.17 -25.07 -8.94
N ILE A 198 1.12 -24.30 -9.25
CA ILE A 198 0.01 -24.68 -10.10
C ILE A 198 -0.17 -23.57 -11.14
N THR A 199 -0.37 -23.94 -12.39
CA THR A 199 -0.53 -22.98 -13.50
C THR A 199 -1.92 -22.33 -13.44
N PRO A 200 -2.06 -21.01 -13.34
CA PRO A 200 -3.31 -20.31 -13.55
C PRO A 200 -3.70 -20.29 -15.04
N ASP A 201 -4.89 -19.79 -15.37
CA ASP A 201 -5.33 -19.70 -16.78
C ASP A 201 -4.57 -18.63 -17.55
N ALA A 202 -4.28 -17.52 -16.87
CA ALA A 202 -3.37 -16.51 -17.39
C ALA A 202 -2.48 -15.97 -16.26
N THR A 203 -1.29 -15.53 -16.67
CA THR A 203 -0.36 -14.80 -15.80
C THR A 203 -0.06 -13.45 -16.42
N LEU A 204 -0.44 -12.37 -15.76
CA LEU A 204 -0.21 -11.00 -16.22
C LEU A 204 1.11 -10.50 -15.66
N VAL A 205 1.99 -10.11 -16.56
CA VAL A 205 3.36 -9.66 -16.27
C VAL A 205 3.63 -8.29 -16.87
N TRP A 206 4.64 -7.60 -16.38
CA TRP A 206 4.93 -6.23 -16.81
C TRP A 206 5.60 -6.15 -18.18
N ASN A 207 6.51 -7.11 -18.47
CA ASN A 207 7.40 -7.02 -19.64
C ASN A 207 7.88 -8.40 -20.09
N GLU A 208 8.61 -8.41 -21.19
CA GLU A 208 9.16 -9.65 -21.79
C GLU A 208 10.18 -10.33 -20.86
N VAL A 209 10.92 -9.59 -20.01
CA VAL A 209 11.84 -10.18 -19.03
C VAL A 209 11.06 -11.05 -18.05
N GLN A 210 9.98 -10.54 -17.48
CA GLN A 210 9.11 -11.31 -16.60
C GLN A 210 8.38 -12.44 -17.32
N LYS A 211 8.02 -12.26 -18.59
CA LYS A 211 7.47 -13.36 -19.40
C LYS A 211 8.48 -14.50 -19.53
N GLN A 212 9.73 -14.17 -19.84
CA GLN A 212 10.79 -15.18 -19.90
C GLN A 212 11.04 -15.85 -18.55
N GLU A 213 11.00 -15.08 -17.42
CA GLU A 213 11.08 -15.66 -16.08
C GLU A 213 9.91 -16.62 -15.78
N ALA A 214 8.69 -16.25 -16.18
CA ALA A 214 7.50 -17.08 -16.00
C ALA A 214 7.63 -18.42 -16.75
N VAL A 215 8.13 -18.40 -17.96
CA VAL A 215 8.37 -19.60 -18.78
C VAL A 215 9.54 -20.43 -18.23
N ASP A 216 10.70 -19.82 -18.03
CA ASP A 216 11.94 -20.52 -17.70
C ASP A 216 12.02 -20.97 -16.24
N MET A 217 11.54 -20.12 -15.33
CA MET A 217 11.71 -20.34 -13.90
C MET A 217 10.48 -20.97 -13.24
N HIS A 218 9.28 -20.71 -13.79
CA HIS A 218 8.02 -21.24 -13.27
C HIS A 218 7.39 -22.31 -14.17
N ARG A 219 7.97 -22.54 -15.37
CA ARG A 219 7.51 -23.51 -16.36
C ARG A 219 6.05 -23.29 -16.80
N LEU A 220 5.66 -22.01 -16.90
CA LEU A 220 4.35 -21.67 -17.42
C LEU A 220 4.34 -21.77 -18.95
N PRO A 221 3.21 -22.17 -19.56
CA PRO A 221 3.05 -22.10 -21.02
C PRO A 221 3.17 -20.65 -21.51
N ALA A 222 3.95 -20.42 -22.54
CA ALA A 222 4.24 -19.06 -23.04
C ALA A 222 2.99 -18.31 -23.52
N ASP A 223 1.98 -19.04 -24.01
CA ASP A 223 0.68 -18.53 -24.46
C ASP A 223 -0.24 -18.11 -23.30
N SER A 224 -0.02 -18.66 -22.09
CA SER A 224 -0.73 -18.27 -20.88
C SER A 224 -0.13 -17.02 -20.22
N VAL A 225 1.04 -16.55 -20.67
CA VAL A 225 1.71 -15.38 -20.07
C VAL A 225 1.51 -14.15 -20.95
N ILE A 226 0.78 -13.17 -20.40
CA ILE A 226 0.35 -11.96 -21.12
C ILE A 226 1.14 -10.77 -20.59
N VAL A 227 1.84 -10.07 -21.47
CA VAL A 227 2.53 -8.82 -21.13
C VAL A 227 1.52 -7.67 -21.18
N THR A 228 1.33 -7.00 -20.05
CA THR A 228 0.37 -5.89 -19.91
C THR A 228 1.02 -4.54 -19.62
N GLY A 229 2.28 -4.52 -19.24
CA GLY A 229 2.94 -3.35 -18.68
C GLY A 229 2.77 -3.27 -17.16
N ALA A 230 3.46 -2.34 -16.54
CA ALA A 230 3.46 -2.12 -15.08
C ALA A 230 2.39 -1.10 -14.68
N GLN A 231 1.14 -1.52 -14.57
CA GLN A 231 -0.04 -0.71 -14.28
C GLN A 231 0.08 0.11 -12.98
N CYS A 232 0.85 -0.37 -12.01
CA CYS A 232 1.09 0.34 -10.75
C CYS A 232 1.78 1.70 -10.92
N TYR A 233 2.47 1.88 -12.03
CA TYR A 233 3.19 3.12 -12.34
C TYR A 233 2.42 4.06 -13.26
N ASP A 234 1.23 3.71 -13.75
CA ASP A 234 0.47 4.58 -14.67
C ASP A 234 0.22 5.97 -14.07
N GLN A 235 -0.09 6.03 -12.77
CA GLN A 235 -0.25 7.29 -12.05
C GLN A 235 1.03 8.16 -12.00
N CYS A 236 2.22 7.55 -12.13
CA CYS A 236 3.48 8.29 -12.11
C CYS A 236 3.72 9.05 -13.42
N PHE A 237 3.20 8.55 -14.54
CA PHE A 237 3.33 9.21 -15.85
C PHE A 237 2.45 10.46 -15.99
N THR A 238 1.40 10.56 -15.18
CA THR A 238 0.47 11.69 -15.17
C THR A 238 0.54 12.44 -13.83
N TYR A 239 1.62 12.25 -13.09
CA TYR A 239 1.75 12.86 -11.78
C TYR A 239 1.93 14.38 -11.90
N GLU A 240 1.13 15.11 -11.16
CA GLU A 240 1.27 16.53 -10.90
C GLU A 240 1.61 16.77 -9.44
N PRO A 241 2.59 17.63 -9.15
CA PRO A 241 3.01 17.86 -7.76
C PRO A 241 1.86 18.47 -6.94
N SER A 242 1.76 18.03 -5.69
CA SER A 242 0.69 18.46 -4.78
C SER A 242 0.92 19.86 -4.20
N ARG A 243 2.16 20.36 -4.28
CA ARG A 243 2.63 21.65 -3.76
C ARG A 243 3.61 22.28 -4.73
N SER A 244 3.82 23.57 -4.58
CA SER A 244 4.95 24.23 -5.23
C SER A 244 6.29 23.72 -4.66
N ARG A 245 7.36 23.91 -5.42
CA ARG A 245 8.71 23.52 -4.98
C ARG A 245 9.11 24.22 -3.68
N ASP A 246 8.78 25.50 -3.53
CA ASP A 246 9.12 26.29 -2.35
C ASP A 246 8.38 25.80 -1.10
N GLU A 247 7.09 25.50 -1.21
CA GLU A 247 6.29 24.91 -0.12
C GLU A 247 6.82 23.53 0.27
N PHE A 248 7.19 22.71 -0.72
CA PHE A 248 7.78 21.41 -0.45
C PHE A 248 9.13 21.53 0.28
N CYS A 249 10.06 22.37 -0.22
CA CYS A 249 11.35 22.58 0.40
C CYS A 249 11.22 23.12 1.84
N ALA A 250 10.34 24.10 2.05
CA ALA A 250 10.07 24.62 3.40
C ALA A 250 9.54 23.53 4.36
N ARG A 251 8.66 22.64 3.87
CA ARG A 251 8.10 21.54 4.66
C ARG A 251 9.15 20.52 5.08
N VAL A 252 10.11 20.20 4.21
CA VAL A 252 11.16 19.21 4.50
C VAL A 252 12.42 19.82 5.10
N GLY A 253 12.50 21.14 5.24
CA GLY A 253 13.64 21.84 5.84
C GLY A 253 14.84 22.03 4.91
N LEU A 254 14.60 22.18 3.59
CA LEU A 254 15.63 22.46 2.59
C LEU A 254 15.53 23.89 2.05
N ASP A 255 16.66 24.41 1.59
CA ASP A 255 16.74 25.71 0.91
C ASP A 255 16.09 25.64 -0.49
N PRO A 256 14.97 26.34 -0.75
CA PRO A 256 14.31 26.31 -2.05
C PRO A 256 15.13 26.96 -3.17
N ALA A 257 16.09 27.81 -2.87
CA ALA A 257 16.95 28.45 -3.86
C ALA A 257 18.04 27.51 -4.43
N ARG A 258 18.20 26.33 -3.84
CA ARG A 258 19.22 25.34 -4.23
C ARG A 258 18.57 24.09 -4.81
N PRO A 259 19.16 23.44 -5.83
CA PRO A 259 18.77 22.08 -6.22
C PRO A 259 19.02 21.13 -5.05
N PHE A 260 18.26 20.04 -4.97
CA PHE A 260 18.53 19.00 -3.99
C PHE A 260 18.64 17.62 -4.63
N VAL A 261 19.46 16.77 -4.00
CA VAL A 261 19.57 15.35 -4.31
C VAL A 261 18.71 14.57 -3.33
N LEU A 262 17.93 13.64 -3.85
CA LEU A 262 17.14 12.72 -3.04
C LEU A 262 17.89 11.40 -2.85
N TYR A 263 18.17 11.03 -1.60
CA TYR A 263 18.62 9.69 -1.24
C TYR A 263 17.45 8.86 -0.73
N VAL A 264 17.13 7.76 -1.43
CA VAL A 264 16.06 6.83 -1.03
C VAL A 264 16.68 5.55 -0.45
N CYS A 265 16.45 5.34 0.84
CA CYS A 265 16.98 4.19 1.56
C CYS A 265 16.30 2.86 1.17
N SER A 266 16.97 1.77 1.44
CA SER A 266 16.64 0.43 0.99
C SER A 266 16.13 -0.47 2.11
N ALA A 267 15.26 -1.44 1.76
CA ALA A 267 14.85 -2.53 2.65
C ALA A 267 15.82 -3.71 2.57
N MET A 268 17.04 -3.55 3.05
CA MET A 268 18.07 -4.60 2.96
C MET A 268 17.94 -5.63 4.08
N SER A 269 17.78 -6.91 3.70
CA SER A 269 17.77 -8.06 4.60
C SER A 269 18.57 -9.22 3.99
N PRO A 270 19.53 -9.86 4.71
CA PRO A 270 19.95 -9.54 6.08
C PRO A 270 20.50 -8.13 6.19
N VAL A 271 20.53 -7.61 7.41
CA VAL A 271 21.04 -6.25 7.68
C VAL A 271 22.50 -6.16 7.25
N PRO A 272 22.88 -5.18 6.40
CA PRO A 272 24.26 -5.02 6.00
C PRO A 272 25.14 -4.46 7.15
N ASP A 273 26.41 -4.72 7.07
CA ASP A 273 27.43 -4.09 7.91
C ASP A 273 28.46 -3.42 6.97
N PRO A 274 28.66 -2.09 7.03
CA PRO A 274 27.96 -1.15 7.91
C PRO A 274 26.48 -0.93 7.57
N LEU A 275 25.72 -0.44 8.54
CA LEU A 275 24.32 -0.03 8.33
C LEU A 275 24.24 1.11 7.30
N GLU A 276 23.15 1.16 6.54
CA GLU A 276 22.94 2.20 5.51
C GLU A 276 23.08 3.64 6.04
N PRO A 277 22.64 4.02 7.26
CA PRO A 277 22.87 5.35 7.82
C PRO A 277 24.35 5.75 7.94
N HIS A 278 25.26 4.81 8.22
CA HIS A 278 26.69 5.10 8.26
C HIS A 278 27.23 5.44 6.87
N PHE A 279 26.88 4.64 5.88
CA PHE A 279 27.21 4.92 4.49
C PHE A 279 26.66 6.28 4.03
N VAL A 280 25.43 6.60 4.37
CA VAL A 280 24.81 7.89 3.98
C VAL A 280 25.56 9.06 4.60
N LYS A 281 26.06 8.96 5.84
CA LYS A 281 26.91 10.00 6.44
C LYS A 281 28.23 10.21 5.68
N GLU A 282 28.89 9.11 5.30
CA GLU A 282 30.11 9.16 4.49
C GLU A 282 29.84 9.78 3.11
N TRP A 283 28.74 9.38 2.48
CA TRP A 283 28.29 9.88 1.20
C TRP A 283 27.98 11.39 1.25
N VAL A 284 27.25 11.85 2.27
CA VAL A 284 27.00 13.29 2.48
C VAL A 284 28.31 14.04 2.68
N SER A 285 29.23 13.51 3.49
CA SER A 285 30.56 14.13 3.73
C SER A 285 31.35 14.25 2.43
N ALA A 286 31.33 13.22 1.57
CA ALA A 286 32.02 13.28 0.28
C ALA A 286 31.42 14.35 -0.65
N ILE A 287 30.08 14.52 -0.66
CA ILE A 287 29.41 15.59 -1.40
C ILE A 287 29.84 16.98 -0.88
N ARG A 288 29.88 17.16 0.44
CA ARG A 288 30.30 18.45 1.06
C ARG A 288 31.78 18.77 0.85
N ALA A 289 32.61 17.75 0.64
CA ALA A 289 34.03 17.89 0.30
C ALA A 289 34.29 18.07 -1.21
N SER A 290 33.25 18.07 -2.05
CA SER A 290 33.39 18.21 -3.50
C SER A 290 33.94 19.57 -3.91
N ASP A 291 34.82 19.59 -4.92
CA ASP A 291 35.31 20.80 -5.57
C ASP A 291 34.21 21.51 -6.39
N ASP A 292 33.16 20.80 -6.79
CA ASP A 292 32.01 21.37 -7.50
C ASP A 292 31.14 22.21 -6.53
N PRO A 293 31.13 23.56 -6.70
CA PRO A 293 30.43 24.45 -5.78
C PRO A 293 28.89 24.25 -5.83
N TRP A 294 28.34 23.83 -6.97
CA TRP A 294 26.90 23.55 -7.12
C TRP A 294 26.53 22.32 -6.31
N LEU A 295 27.30 21.26 -6.43
CA LEU A 295 27.06 20.02 -5.70
C LEU A 295 27.30 20.20 -4.18
N ARG A 296 28.36 20.92 -3.80
CA ARG A 296 28.66 21.20 -2.39
C ARG A 296 27.58 22.00 -1.69
N ALA A 297 26.89 22.91 -2.42
CA ALA A 297 25.79 23.74 -1.92
C ALA A 297 24.40 23.10 -2.08
N ALA A 298 24.27 21.99 -2.81
CA ALA A 298 22.99 21.35 -3.05
C ALA A 298 22.35 20.86 -1.75
N GLY A 299 21.03 20.91 -1.68
CA GLY A 299 20.25 20.25 -0.63
C GLY A 299 20.40 18.73 -0.71
N ILE A 300 20.27 18.06 0.40
CA ILE A 300 20.21 16.59 0.46
C ILE A 300 18.99 16.19 1.26
N LEU A 301 18.05 15.51 0.60
CA LEU A 301 16.89 14.92 1.24
C LEU A 301 17.10 13.42 1.40
N ILE A 302 17.06 12.93 2.63
CA ILE A 302 17.20 11.51 2.94
C ILE A 302 15.83 10.98 3.31
N ARG A 303 15.38 9.93 2.62
CA ARG A 303 14.11 9.24 2.93
C ARG A 303 14.37 7.83 3.44
N PRO A 304 14.23 7.60 4.76
CA PRO A 304 14.35 6.27 5.35
C PRO A 304 13.33 5.30 4.76
N HIS A 305 13.70 4.03 4.63
CA HIS A 305 12.72 3.00 4.29
C HIS A 305 11.75 2.77 5.45
N PRO A 306 10.43 2.69 5.24
CA PRO A 306 9.43 2.54 6.32
C PRO A 306 9.66 1.36 7.27
N GLU A 307 10.18 0.25 6.77
CA GLU A 307 10.51 -0.94 7.58
C GLU A 307 11.82 -0.79 8.38
N ARG A 308 12.62 0.26 8.10
CA ARG A 308 13.99 0.46 8.63
C ARG A 308 14.14 1.80 9.38
N MET A 309 13.04 2.44 9.73
CA MET A 309 13.04 3.74 10.43
C MET A 309 13.89 3.73 11.72
N ARG A 310 13.88 2.61 12.45
CA ARG A 310 14.65 2.47 13.71
C ARG A 310 16.16 2.57 13.54
N GLU A 311 16.70 2.33 12.36
CA GLU A 311 18.13 2.45 12.10
C GLU A 311 18.60 3.92 12.10
N TRP A 312 17.65 4.84 12.00
CA TRP A 312 17.86 6.28 12.04
C TRP A 312 17.66 6.89 13.43
N ASP A 313 17.25 6.07 14.43
CA ASP A 313 17.12 6.54 15.81
C ASP A 313 18.49 6.98 16.35
N GLY A 314 18.58 8.23 16.80
CA GLY A 314 19.84 8.81 17.29
C GLY A 314 20.86 9.20 16.21
N VAL A 315 20.53 9.08 14.92
CA VAL A 315 21.35 9.57 13.82
C VAL A 315 21.15 11.07 13.68
N THR A 316 22.15 11.86 14.09
CA THR A 316 22.15 13.32 13.94
C THR A 316 22.80 13.75 12.63
N LEU A 317 22.12 14.62 11.91
CA LEU A 317 22.58 15.27 10.68
C LEU A 317 22.66 16.79 10.85
N ASP A 318 22.36 17.29 12.05
CA ASP A 318 22.22 18.73 12.38
C ASP A 318 23.51 19.55 12.15
N ALA A 319 24.66 18.89 12.19
CA ALA A 319 25.93 19.53 11.87
C ALA A 319 26.16 19.74 10.36
N MET A 320 25.30 19.20 9.50
CA MET A 320 25.42 19.24 8.04
C MET A 320 24.39 20.22 7.47
N SER A 321 24.87 21.34 6.92
CA SER A 321 23.98 22.38 6.36
C SER A 321 23.17 21.85 5.17
N ASN A 322 21.90 22.24 5.09
CA ASN A 322 20.97 21.90 4.01
C ASN A 322 20.84 20.38 3.77
N VAL A 323 20.77 19.60 4.86
CA VAL A 323 20.51 18.15 4.87
C VAL A 323 19.27 17.89 5.70
N ALA A 324 18.31 17.18 5.15
CA ALA A 324 17.04 16.85 5.82
C ALA A 324 16.78 15.35 5.82
N LEU A 325 16.29 14.85 6.95
CA LEU A 325 15.75 13.49 7.09
C LEU A 325 14.23 13.59 7.16
N HIS A 326 13.53 13.15 6.12
CA HIS A 326 12.08 13.27 6.04
C HIS A 326 11.46 12.10 5.30
N GLY A 327 10.33 11.60 5.78
CA GLY A 327 9.53 10.60 5.07
C GLY A 327 8.78 9.66 5.99
N GLY A 328 7.87 8.94 5.38
CA GLY A 328 7.02 7.90 5.97
C GLY A 328 6.58 6.92 4.91
N ALA A 329 5.74 5.93 5.28
CA ALA A 329 5.19 4.96 4.34
C ALA A 329 4.26 5.65 3.32
N PRO A 330 4.55 5.62 2.00
CA PRO A 330 3.80 6.35 0.98
C PRO A 330 2.54 5.58 0.55
N ILE A 331 1.63 5.30 1.49
CA ILE A 331 0.44 4.48 1.22
C ILE A 331 -0.74 5.35 0.76
N ALA A 332 -1.01 6.45 1.47
CA ALA A 332 -2.14 7.32 1.18
C ALA A 332 -1.90 8.75 1.68
N GLY A 333 -2.73 9.69 1.23
CA GLY A 333 -2.78 11.07 1.70
C GLY A 333 -1.45 11.82 1.56
N ASP A 334 -1.16 12.69 2.52
CA ASP A 334 0.02 13.55 2.54
C ASP A 334 1.35 12.79 2.42
N ALA A 335 1.47 11.60 3.01
CA ALA A 335 2.69 10.81 2.94
C ALA A 335 3.00 10.32 1.51
N LYS A 336 1.95 9.97 0.73
CA LYS A 336 2.06 9.61 -0.69
C LYS A 336 2.43 10.84 -1.52
N ALA A 337 1.77 11.98 -1.27
CA ALA A 337 2.07 13.24 -1.94
C ALA A 337 3.51 13.69 -1.67
N ASP A 338 3.95 13.73 -0.41
CA ASP A 338 5.32 14.08 -0.02
C ASP A 338 6.38 13.17 -0.66
N TYR A 339 6.05 11.89 -0.84
CA TYR A 339 6.95 10.95 -1.52
C TYR A 339 7.13 11.30 -2.99
N PHE A 340 6.04 11.48 -3.72
CA PHE A 340 6.11 11.82 -5.14
C PHE A 340 6.65 13.23 -5.41
N ASP A 341 6.28 14.22 -4.58
CA ASP A 341 6.86 15.57 -4.64
C ASP A 341 8.37 15.53 -4.43
N SER A 342 8.88 14.67 -3.51
CA SER A 342 10.33 14.51 -3.29
C SER A 342 11.06 13.96 -4.50
N LEU A 343 10.45 13.03 -5.24
CA LEU A 343 11.00 12.52 -6.50
C LEU A 343 10.93 13.58 -7.59
N HIS A 344 9.78 14.23 -7.75
CA HIS A 344 9.53 15.21 -8.80
C HIS A 344 10.49 16.42 -8.74
N TYR A 345 10.71 16.97 -7.54
CA TYR A 345 11.53 18.18 -7.36
C TYR A 345 13.01 17.91 -7.19
N SER A 346 13.43 16.65 -7.03
CA SER A 346 14.85 16.32 -6.92
C SER A 346 15.58 16.56 -8.24
N ALA A 347 16.84 16.97 -8.17
CA ALA A 347 17.72 17.07 -9.35
C ALA A 347 18.34 15.73 -9.75
N ALA A 348 18.40 14.79 -8.82
CA ALA A 348 18.83 13.41 -9.03
C ALA A 348 18.37 12.54 -7.86
N VAL A 349 18.20 11.25 -8.12
CA VAL A 349 17.83 10.25 -7.11
C VAL A 349 18.95 9.24 -6.95
N VAL A 350 19.36 9.03 -5.71
CA VAL A 350 20.40 8.09 -5.32
C VAL A 350 19.83 7.04 -4.37
N GLY A 351 20.33 5.83 -4.44
CA GLY A 351 20.02 4.75 -3.51
C GLY A 351 20.93 3.54 -3.75
N LEU A 352 20.84 2.53 -2.90
CA LEU A 352 21.61 1.30 -3.07
C LEU A 352 20.81 0.19 -3.75
N CYS A 353 19.60 -0.09 -3.26
CA CYS A 353 18.71 -1.12 -3.82
C CYS A 353 17.25 -0.78 -3.50
N THR A 354 16.60 -0.01 -4.35
CA THR A 354 15.23 0.48 -4.13
C THR A 354 14.41 0.46 -5.41
N SER A 355 13.11 0.19 -5.29
CA SER A 355 12.15 0.31 -6.41
C SER A 355 11.88 1.76 -6.80
N ALA A 356 12.16 2.73 -5.93
CA ALA A 356 12.04 4.16 -6.21
C ALA A 356 12.84 4.62 -7.44
N PHE A 357 13.83 3.86 -7.88
CA PHE A 357 14.54 4.12 -9.14
C PHE A 357 13.61 4.13 -10.36
N LEU A 358 12.59 3.26 -10.37
CA LEU A 358 11.61 3.20 -11.47
C LEU A 358 10.70 4.43 -11.44
N GLU A 359 10.20 4.80 -10.27
CA GLU A 359 9.33 5.97 -10.07
C GLU A 359 10.09 7.27 -10.40
N ALA A 360 11.33 7.40 -9.91
CA ALA A 360 12.20 8.53 -10.23
C ALA A 360 12.45 8.67 -11.74
N ALA A 361 12.76 7.54 -12.40
CA ALA A 361 12.99 7.52 -13.83
C ALA A 361 11.73 7.90 -14.62
N ILE A 362 10.54 7.47 -14.22
CA ILE A 362 9.28 7.85 -14.84
C ILE A 362 9.05 9.37 -14.72
N LEU A 363 9.35 9.95 -13.56
CA LEU A 363 9.25 11.38 -13.30
C LEU A 363 10.37 12.22 -13.97
N GLY A 364 11.25 11.59 -14.75
CA GLY A 364 12.26 12.29 -15.53
C GLY A 364 13.62 12.43 -14.84
N GLN A 365 13.76 11.97 -13.61
CA GLN A 365 14.96 12.20 -12.81
C GLN A 365 16.10 11.24 -13.18
N PRO A 366 17.37 11.72 -13.18
CA PRO A 366 18.55 10.88 -13.21
C PRO A 366 18.60 9.95 -12.00
N VAL A 367 18.92 8.67 -12.21
CA VAL A 367 19.00 7.67 -11.15
C VAL A 367 20.41 7.09 -11.05
N LEU A 368 21.02 7.23 -9.89
CA LEU A 368 22.41 6.84 -9.65
C LEU A 368 22.52 5.86 -8.48
N THR A 369 23.51 4.98 -8.54
CA THR A 369 23.82 4.06 -7.45
C THR A 369 25.31 3.82 -7.28
N LEU A 370 25.70 3.41 -6.07
CA LEU A 370 27.03 2.91 -5.81
C LEU A 370 27.01 1.40 -5.63
N GLN A 371 27.86 0.70 -6.37
CA GLN A 371 28.09 -0.73 -6.23
C GLN A 371 29.32 -0.98 -5.37
N MET A 372 29.11 -1.07 -4.05
CA MET A 372 30.19 -1.28 -3.09
C MET A 372 30.21 -2.74 -2.60
N PRO A 373 31.39 -3.30 -2.28
CA PRO A 373 31.53 -4.68 -1.80
C PRO A 373 30.63 -5.02 -0.61
N ALA A 374 30.44 -4.09 0.32
CA ALA A 374 29.60 -4.26 1.51
C ALA A 374 28.10 -4.50 1.16
N TYR A 375 27.62 -3.96 0.04
CA TYR A 375 26.22 -4.05 -0.37
C TYR A 375 25.97 -5.00 -1.55
N ARG A 376 27.00 -5.66 -2.05
CA ARG A 376 26.96 -6.52 -3.23
C ARG A 376 25.88 -7.59 -3.17
N ILE A 377 25.68 -8.21 -2.00
CA ILE A 377 24.64 -9.24 -1.81
C ILE A 377 23.20 -8.70 -2.01
N HIS A 378 23.01 -7.39 -1.88
CA HIS A 378 21.72 -6.71 -2.04
C HIS A 378 21.54 -6.10 -3.43
N GLN A 379 22.60 -5.99 -4.21
CA GLN A 379 22.64 -5.42 -5.55
C GLN A 379 22.80 -6.52 -6.61
N ASP A 380 23.94 -6.62 -7.25
CA ASP A 380 24.23 -7.62 -8.30
C ASP A 380 24.16 -9.08 -7.81
N GLY A 381 24.20 -9.32 -6.50
CA GLY A 381 23.84 -10.56 -5.83
C GLY A 381 22.33 -10.88 -5.84
N MET A 382 21.49 -10.01 -6.42
CA MET A 382 20.05 -10.22 -6.63
C MET A 382 19.72 -10.22 -8.12
N ALA A 383 19.00 -11.23 -8.59
CA ALA A 383 18.69 -11.39 -10.01
C ALA A 383 17.96 -10.17 -10.61
N HIS A 384 16.98 -9.64 -9.91
CA HIS A 384 16.18 -8.51 -10.37
C HIS A 384 16.99 -7.19 -10.43
N PHE A 385 17.93 -6.94 -9.52
CA PHE A 385 18.75 -5.73 -9.57
C PHE A 385 19.56 -5.64 -10.86
N ARG A 386 20.01 -6.78 -11.40
CA ARG A 386 20.75 -6.84 -12.67
C ARG A 386 19.92 -6.30 -13.85
N TYR A 387 18.59 -6.36 -13.81
CA TYR A 387 17.75 -5.80 -14.85
C TYR A 387 17.88 -4.28 -14.96
N LEU A 388 18.05 -3.59 -13.82
CA LEU A 388 18.32 -2.14 -13.81
C LEU A 388 19.67 -1.78 -14.46
N LEU A 389 20.59 -2.74 -14.53
CA LEU A 389 21.92 -2.55 -15.11
C LEU A 389 21.98 -2.95 -16.60
N THR A 390 21.09 -3.84 -17.08
CA THR A 390 21.30 -4.52 -18.36
C THR A 390 20.16 -4.38 -19.36
N VAL A 391 18.89 -4.30 -18.90
CA VAL A 391 17.74 -4.24 -19.83
C VAL A 391 17.80 -2.96 -20.66
N ALA A 392 17.74 -3.11 -21.96
CA ALA A 392 17.81 -2.01 -22.94
C ALA A 392 19.01 -1.04 -22.76
N GLY A 393 20.12 -1.57 -22.22
CA GLY A 393 21.33 -0.80 -21.92
C GLY A 393 21.38 -0.25 -20.47
N GLY A 394 20.45 -0.68 -19.62
CA GLY A 394 20.37 -0.33 -18.21
C GLY A 394 19.68 1.01 -17.95
N LEU A 395 19.27 1.20 -16.71
CA LEU A 395 18.67 2.44 -16.19
C LEU A 395 19.69 3.24 -15.36
N LEU A 396 20.36 2.53 -14.43
CA LEU A 396 21.18 3.14 -13.39
C LEU A 396 22.51 3.64 -13.94
N GLU A 397 22.90 4.82 -13.51
CA GLU A 397 24.28 5.23 -13.58
C GLU A 397 25.02 4.71 -12.35
N THR A 398 26.06 3.91 -12.59
CA THR A 398 26.76 3.19 -11.53
C THR A 398 28.15 3.72 -11.29
N ALA A 399 28.58 3.77 -10.04
CA ALA A 399 29.94 4.01 -9.61
C ALA A 399 30.38 2.91 -8.64
N HIS A 400 31.70 2.66 -8.58
CA HIS A 400 32.28 1.69 -7.65
C HIS A 400 33.05 2.36 -6.51
N ASP A 401 33.14 3.68 -6.54
CA ASP A 401 33.76 4.51 -5.51
C ASP A 401 33.06 5.86 -5.38
N LEU A 402 33.22 6.49 -4.21
CA LEU A 402 32.57 7.77 -3.89
C LEU A 402 33.05 8.90 -4.81
N SER A 403 34.33 8.94 -5.20
CA SER A 403 34.88 10.04 -6.01
C SER A 403 34.28 10.05 -7.42
N THR A 404 34.16 8.89 -8.04
CA THR A 404 33.46 8.72 -9.33
C THR A 404 31.98 9.08 -9.23
N HIS A 405 31.31 8.62 -8.16
CA HIS A 405 29.89 8.92 -7.94
C HIS A 405 29.63 10.41 -7.75
N VAL A 406 30.48 11.11 -6.97
CA VAL A 406 30.36 12.56 -6.74
C VAL A 406 30.49 13.33 -8.05
N ARG A 407 31.43 12.93 -8.96
CA ARG A 407 31.54 13.55 -10.29
C ARG A 407 30.28 13.31 -11.15
N GLN A 408 29.77 12.08 -11.19
CA GLN A 408 28.52 11.74 -11.90
C GLN A 408 27.35 12.55 -11.37
N LEU A 409 27.23 12.65 -10.05
CA LEU A 409 26.15 13.41 -9.40
C LEU A 409 26.23 14.90 -9.72
N GLY A 410 27.45 15.49 -9.76
CA GLY A 410 27.66 16.87 -10.20
C GLY A 410 27.25 17.09 -11.66
N ALA A 411 27.51 16.15 -12.56
CA ALA A 411 27.05 16.21 -13.95
C ALA A 411 25.52 16.15 -14.03
N ALA A 412 24.89 15.25 -13.29
CA ALA A 412 23.44 15.09 -13.26
C ALA A 412 22.73 16.38 -12.76
N ILE A 413 23.23 17.01 -11.69
CA ILE A 413 22.66 18.26 -11.15
C ILE A 413 22.76 19.41 -12.16
N ARG A 414 23.81 19.44 -13.01
CA ARG A 414 23.97 20.46 -14.05
C ARG A 414 23.11 20.21 -15.30
N GLY A 415 22.29 19.17 -15.30
CA GLY A 415 21.36 18.88 -16.39
C GLY A 415 21.98 18.15 -17.58
N ASP A 416 22.93 17.24 -17.34
CA ASP A 416 23.44 16.34 -18.38
C ASP A 416 22.29 15.49 -18.95
N THR A 417 22.06 15.60 -20.27
CA THR A 417 20.94 14.92 -20.97
C THR A 417 21.28 13.50 -21.43
N ALA A 418 22.51 13.01 -21.20
CA ALA A 418 22.91 11.65 -21.60
C ALA A 418 22.02 10.55 -21.01
N HIS A 419 21.39 10.83 -19.86
CA HIS A 419 20.45 9.93 -19.18
C HIS A 419 19.13 9.76 -19.91
N GLU A 420 18.64 10.79 -20.62
CA GLU A 420 17.27 10.84 -21.16
C GLU A 420 16.99 9.69 -22.13
N GLN A 421 17.86 9.47 -23.13
CA GLN A 421 17.69 8.42 -24.12
C GLN A 421 17.77 7.02 -23.50
N ARG A 422 18.70 6.81 -22.55
CA ARG A 422 18.87 5.56 -21.82
C ARG A 422 17.62 5.26 -20.98
N ARG A 423 17.14 6.26 -20.25
CA ARG A 423 15.92 6.20 -19.45
C ARG A 423 14.70 5.83 -20.28
N ARG A 424 14.45 6.53 -21.39
CA ARG A 424 13.31 6.24 -22.28
C ARG A 424 13.35 4.82 -22.84
N ARG A 425 14.52 4.36 -23.31
CA ARG A 425 14.68 2.97 -23.80
C ARG A 425 14.37 1.95 -22.71
N PHE A 426 14.90 2.17 -21.50
CA PHE A 426 14.66 1.28 -20.38
C PHE A 426 13.18 1.26 -19.98
N LEU A 427 12.55 2.41 -19.82
CA LEU A 427 11.13 2.51 -19.44
C LEU A 427 10.20 1.87 -20.48
N THR A 428 10.51 2.04 -21.77
CA THR A 428 9.76 1.38 -22.84
C THR A 428 9.93 -0.14 -22.75
N ALA A 429 11.13 -0.67 -22.51
CA ALA A 429 11.33 -2.10 -22.42
C ALA A 429 10.80 -2.74 -21.13
N PHE A 430 10.79 -2.00 -20.03
CA PHE A 430 10.58 -2.57 -18.70
C PHE A 430 9.27 -2.19 -18.03
N VAL A 431 8.75 -0.98 -18.27
CA VAL A 431 7.56 -0.45 -17.61
C VAL A 431 6.35 -0.41 -18.55
N ARG A 432 6.50 0.17 -19.74
CA ARG A 432 5.43 0.30 -20.75
C ARG A 432 5.88 -0.25 -22.11
N PRO A 433 5.87 -1.58 -22.29
CA PRO A 433 6.37 -2.22 -23.51
C PRO A 433 5.64 -1.82 -24.80
N ASP A 434 4.42 -1.33 -24.69
CA ASP A 434 3.57 -0.88 -25.81
C ASP A 434 3.75 0.61 -26.16
N GLY A 435 4.77 1.25 -25.62
CA GLY A 435 5.05 2.67 -25.76
C GLY A 435 4.73 3.47 -24.50
N LEU A 436 5.54 4.48 -24.22
CA LEU A 436 5.45 5.26 -22.98
C LEU A 436 4.12 6.01 -22.84
N GLU A 437 3.48 6.34 -23.97
CA GLU A 437 2.20 7.06 -24.01
C GLU A 437 1.00 6.14 -23.74
N ASN A 438 1.20 4.81 -23.81
CA ASN A 438 0.13 3.84 -23.65
C ASN A 438 0.10 3.33 -22.19
N ALA A 439 -0.97 3.68 -21.46
CA ALA A 439 -1.17 3.17 -20.11
C ALA A 439 -1.30 1.64 -20.07
N ALA A 440 -0.73 1.02 -19.05
CA ALA A 440 -0.78 -0.43 -18.84
C ALA A 440 -2.13 -0.91 -18.29
N THR A 441 -2.81 -0.07 -17.53
CA THR A 441 -4.09 -0.39 -16.87
C THR A 441 -5.17 -0.89 -17.83
N PRO A 442 -5.47 -0.25 -18.98
CA PRO A 442 -6.48 -0.75 -19.91
C PRO A 442 -6.17 -2.16 -20.43
N ARG A 443 -4.91 -2.43 -20.76
CA ARG A 443 -4.45 -3.75 -21.24
C ARG A 443 -4.61 -4.84 -20.18
N PHE A 444 -4.32 -4.50 -18.93
CA PHE A 444 -4.54 -5.39 -17.80
C PHE A 444 -6.03 -5.75 -17.68
N VAL A 445 -6.90 -4.74 -17.70
CA VAL A 445 -8.35 -4.93 -17.62
C VAL A 445 -8.87 -5.76 -18.79
N ASP A 446 -8.45 -5.46 -20.03
CA ASP A 446 -8.82 -6.23 -21.24
C ASP A 446 -8.39 -7.70 -21.14
N ALA A 447 -7.22 -7.96 -20.55
CA ALA A 447 -6.74 -9.33 -20.32
C ALA A 447 -7.62 -10.07 -19.29
N VAL A 448 -7.99 -9.43 -18.18
CA VAL A 448 -8.89 -9.99 -17.18
C VAL A 448 -10.27 -10.29 -17.79
N GLU A 449 -10.84 -9.34 -18.56
CA GLU A 449 -12.12 -9.52 -19.25
C GLU A 449 -12.07 -10.67 -20.26
N ARG A 450 -10.97 -10.82 -21.01
CA ARG A 450 -10.78 -11.90 -21.97
C ARG A 450 -10.78 -13.25 -21.28
N VAL A 451 -10.04 -13.38 -20.16
CA VAL A 451 -9.96 -14.61 -19.38
C VAL A 451 -11.33 -14.97 -18.78
N ALA A 452 -12.05 -13.98 -18.26
CA ALA A 452 -13.38 -14.19 -17.68
C ALA A 452 -14.40 -14.75 -18.69
N ARG A 453 -14.26 -14.40 -19.99
CA ARG A 453 -15.14 -14.89 -21.07
C ARG A 453 -14.80 -16.30 -21.55
N GLN A 454 -13.63 -16.84 -21.18
CA GLN A 454 -13.25 -18.20 -21.56
C GLN A 454 -14.03 -19.20 -20.72
N ALA A 455 -15.06 -19.81 -21.33
CA ALA A 455 -15.81 -20.88 -20.70
C ALA A 455 -14.86 -22.05 -20.35
N ARG A 456 -14.85 -22.45 -19.09
CA ARG A 456 -14.15 -23.66 -18.65
C ARG A 456 -15.12 -24.76 -18.29
N SER A 457 -14.81 -25.96 -18.77
CA SER A 457 -15.31 -27.18 -18.14
C SER A 457 -14.43 -27.47 -16.92
N ALA A 458 -15.03 -27.77 -15.78
CA ALA A 458 -14.28 -28.28 -14.64
C ALA A 458 -13.42 -29.45 -15.12
N SER A 459 -12.10 -29.37 -14.92
CA SER A 459 -11.19 -30.45 -15.37
C SER A 459 -11.43 -31.66 -14.45
N VAL A 460 -12.10 -32.67 -14.97
CA VAL A 460 -12.24 -33.95 -14.27
C VAL A 460 -10.87 -34.65 -14.34
N PRO A 461 -10.20 -34.88 -13.20
CA PRO A 461 -8.93 -35.60 -13.17
C PRO A 461 -9.08 -36.99 -13.79
N ALA A 462 -8.05 -37.48 -14.48
CA ALA A 462 -8.04 -38.84 -15.02
C ALA A 462 -8.23 -39.88 -13.88
N PRO A 463 -8.91 -41.02 -14.11
CA PRO A 463 -9.17 -42.03 -13.08
C PRO A 463 -7.92 -42.50 -12.30
N SER A 464 -6.78 -42.66 -12.99
CA SER A 464 -5.49 -43.00 -12.37
C SER A 464 -4.98 -41.91 -11.42
N THR A 465 -5.20 -40.64 -11.78
CA THR A 465 -4.85 -39.49 -10.93
C THR A 465 -5.80 -39.40 -9.74
N MET A 466 -7.06 -39.77 -9.90
CA MET A 466 -8.04 -39.81 -8.80
C MET A 466 -7.69 -40.87 -7.76
N ALA A 467 -7.25 -42.09 -8.20
CA ALA A 467 -6.85 -43.16 -7.29
C ALA A 467 -5.60 -42.76 -6.48
N SER A 468 -4.56 -42.22 -7.12
CA SER A 468 -3.36 -41.75 -6.42
C SER A 468 -3.64 -40.57 -5.49
N ALA A 469 -4.54 -39.65 -5.90
CA ALA A 469 -5.01 -38.57 -5.04
C ALA A 469 -5.80 -39.07 -3.83
N ALA A 470 -6.64 -40.09 -4.00
CA ALA A 470 -7.39 -40.73 -2.90
C ALA A 470 -6.44 -41.40 -1.89
N VAL A 471 -5.44 -42.14 -2.39
CA VAL A 471 -4.39 -42.76 -1.53
C VAL A 471 -3.63 -41.67 -0.77
N LEU A 472 -3.20 -40.60 -1.41
CA LEU A 472 -2.50 -39.51 -0.75
C LEU A 472 -3.38 -38.80 0.29
N ARG A 473 -4.64 -38.54 -0.04
CA ARG A 473 -5.62 -37.95 0.90
C ARG A 473 -5.82 -38.82 2.13
N LEU A 474 -6.00 -40.15 1.93
CA LEU A 474 -6.12 -41.11 3.03
C LEU A 474 -4.83 -41.17 3.87
N SER A 475 -3.65 -41.14 3.21
CA SER A 475 -2.38 -41.09 3.88
C SER A 475 -2.19 -39.80 4.70
N LEU A 476 -2.52 -38.66 4.15
CA LEU A 476 -2.47 -37.36 4.84
C LEU A 476 -3.50 -37.28 5.98
N ALA A 477 -4.69 -37.80 5.80
CA ALA A 477 -5.72 -37.82 6.84
C ALA A 477 -5.38 -38.84 7.96
N GLY A 478 -4.89 -40.03 7.60
CA GLY A 478 -4.53 -41.10 8.56
C GLY A 478 -3.17 -40.91 9.22
N THR A 479 -2.26 -40.18 8.61
CA THR A 479 -0.88 -39.98 9.06
C THR A 479 -0.54 -38.52 9.38
N HIS A 480 -1.52 -37.77 9.80
CA HIS A 480 -1.31 -36.36 10.17
C HIS A 480 -0.11 -36.23 11.14
N GLY A 481 -0.03 -37.09 12.16
CA GLY A 481 1.12 -37.18 13.06
C GLY A 481 2.42 -37.64 12.38
N LEU A 482 2.36 -38.61 11.47
CA LEU A 482 3.52 -39.15 10.76
C LEU A 482 4.05 -38.16 9.69
N GLY A 483 3.16 -37.48 8.98
CA GLY A 483 3.52 -36.42 8.02
C GLY A 483 4.17 -35.23 8.71
N GLN A 484 3.66 -34.83 9.86
CA GLN A 484 4.29 -33.85 10.71
C GLN A 484 5.67 -34.33 11.21
N TRP A 485 5.76 -35.57 11.70
CA TRP A 485 7.01 -36.11 12.17
C TRP A 485 8.10 -36.23 11.08
N LEU A 486 7.75 -36.61 9.86
CA LEU A 486 8.68 -36.67 8.72
C LEU A 486 9.14 -35.32 8.19
N LEU A 487 8.27 -34.33 8.22
CA LEU A 487 8.52 -33.03 7.59
C LEU A 487 8.83 -31.92 8.59
N MET A 488 8.42 -32.06 9.86
CA MET A 488 8.60 -31.07 10.90
C MET A 488 9.46 -31.62 12.02
N ASP A 489 10.45 -30.86 12.48
CA ASP A 489 11.16 -31.16 13.73
C ASP A 489 10.42 -30.52 14.93
N GLU A 490 10.80 -30.91 16.18
CA GLU A 490 10.19 -30.34 17.39
C GLU A 490 10.29 -28.83 17.44
N GLY A 491 11.41 -28.26 16.98
CA GLY A 491 11.58 -26.81 16.88
C GLY A 491 10.69 -26.15 15.80
N ASP A 492 10.20 -26.90 14.82
CA ASP A 492 9.21 -26.41 13.84
C ASP A 492 7.82 -26.38 14.46
N ILE A 493 7.47 -27.41 15.25
CA ILE A 493 6.19 -27.49 15.97
C ILE A 493 6.11 -26.35 16.99
N GLU A 494 7.15 -26.16 17.81
CA GLU A 494 7.23 -25.05 18.75
C GLU A 494 7.18 -23.67 18.06
N ARG A 495 7.76 -23.53 16.84
CA ARG A 495 7.68 -22.28 16.07
C ARG A 495 6.28 -22.02 15.55
N VAL A 496 5.57 -23.03 15.10
CA VAL A 496 4.18 -22.91 14.66
C VAL A 496 3.30 -22.55 15.86
N GLU A 497 3.47 -23.19 17.01
CA GLU A 497 2.73 -22.87 18.22
C GLU A 497 3.05 -21.46 18.74
N ARG A 498 4.33 -21.07 18.77
CA ARG A 498 4.74 -19.68 19.12
C ARG A 498 4.22 -18.66 18.12
N SER A 499 4.21 -18.97 16.83
CA SER A 499 3.66 -18.11 15.80
C SER A 499 2.15 -17.93 15.97
N ARG A 500 1.44 -19.01 16.30
CA ARG A 500 0.00 -19.00 16.58
C ARG A 500 -0.32 -18.17 17.82
N THR A 501 0.37 -18.43 18.94
CA THR A 501 0.18 -17.65 20.19
C THR A 501 0.58 -16.18 20.01
N THR A 502 1.61 -15.91 19.20
CA THR A 502 2.03 -14.52 18.90
C THR A 502 1.02 -13.84 17.98
N ALA A 503 0.42 -14.56 17.02
CA ALA A 503 -0.64 -14.03 16.15
C ALA A 503 -1.91 -13.73 16.96
N GLU A 504 -2.34 -14.66 17.83
CA GLU A 504 -3.48 -14.50 18.73
C GLU A 504 -3.28 -13.31 19.68
N ALA A 505 -2.09 -13.19 20.30
CA ALA A 505 -1.73 -12.06 21.15
C ALA A 505 -1.66 -10.72 20.38
N ARG A 506 -1.26 -10.76 19.11
CA ARG A 506 -1.23 -9.60 18.23
C ARG A 506 -2.65 -9.18 17.82
N GLU A 507 -3.51 -10.14 17.51
CA GLU A 507 -4.92 -9.87 17.23
C GLU A 507 -5.64 -9.26 18.43
N GLN A 508 -5.39 -9.76 19.64
CA GLN A 508 -5.92 -9.16 20.86
C GLN A 508 -5.43 -7.73 21.05
N ARG A 509 -4.15 -7.45 20.87
CA ARG A 509 -3.59 -6.08 20.95
C ARG A 509 -4.16 -5.14 19.89
N VAL A 510 -4.41 -5.64 18.69
CA VAL A 510 -5.05 -4.85 17.63
C VAL A 510 -6.50 -4.58 17.95
N ALA A 511 -7.24 -5.58 18.45
CA ALA A 511 -8.62 -5.44 18.89
C ALA A 511 -8.74 -4.44 20.07
N GLU A 512 -7.86 -4.55 21.07
CA GLU A 512 -7.77 -3.59 22.18
C GLU A 512 -7.40 -2.18 21.71
N GLY A 513 -6.49 -2.08 20.73
CA GLY A 513 -6.08 -0.81 20.14
C GLY A 513 -7.21 -0.13 19.36
N THR A 514 -8.01 -0.90 18.62
CA THR A 514 -9.21 -0.39 17.91
C THR A 514 -10.29 0.01 18.89
N ALA A 515 -10.60 -0.82 19.90
CA ALA A 515 -11.56 -0.50 20.93
C ALA A 515 -11.17 0.78 21.70
N ARG A 516 -9.88 0.96 21.98
CA ARG A 516 -9.36 2.17 22.65
C ARG A 516 -9.45 3.42 21.76
N ARG A 517 -9.27 3.28 20.44
CA ARG A 517 -9.46 4.39 19.48
C ARG A 517 -10.93 4.77 19.36
N GLU A 518 -11.82 3.79 19.24
CA GLU A 518 -13.27 4.02 19.20
C GLU A 518 -13.78 4.66 20.50
N ALA A 519 -13.32 4.18 21.66
CA ALA A 519 -13.66 4.79 22.95
C ALA A 519 -13.18 6.26 23.02
N LYS A 520 -11.97 6.54 22.51
CA LYS A 520 -11.42 7.91 22.46
C LYS A 520 -12.19 8.82 21.51
N GLN A 521 -12.67 8.25 20.39
CA GLN A 521 -13.48 8.95 19.42
C GLN A 521 -14.88 9.26 19.98
N ARG A 522 -15.55 8.28 20.62
CA ARG A 522 -16.83 8.48 21.32
C ARG A 522 -16.72 9.54 22.41
N ALA A 523 -15.63 9.49 23.21
CA ALA A 523 -15.39 10.52 24.23
C ALA A 523 -15.21 11.93 23.64
N ARG A 524 -14.56 12.05 22.46
CA ARG A 524 -14.46 13.34 21.76
C ARG A 524 -15.80 13.81 21.22
N GLU A 525 -16.58 12.93 20.65
CA GLU A 525 -17.92 13.23 20.14
C GLU A 525 -18.87 13.67 21.29
N ASP A 526 -18.77 13.01 22.44
CA ASP A 526 -19.52 13.40 23.65
C ASP A 526 -19.11 14.78 24.18
N VAL A 527 -17.82 15.11 24.14
CA VAL A 527 -17.34 16.47 24.52
C VAL A 527 -17.87 17.52 23.55
N ILE A 528 -17.83 17.24 22.25
CA ILE A 528 -18.36 18.15 21.22
C ILE A 528 -19.87 18.35 21.45
N ARG A 529 -20.63 17.28 21.62
CA ARG A 529 -22.07 17.33 21.87
C ARG A 529 -22.40 18.18 23.11
N ARG A 530 -21.73 17.92 24.25
CA ARG A 530 -21.92 18.72 25.48
C ARG A 530 -21.59 20.20 25.28
N THR A 531 -20.53 20.48 24.52
CA THR A 531 -20.14 21.85 24.22
C THR A 531 -21.18 22.57 23.33
N GLU A 532 -21.79 21.87 22.39
CA GLU A 532 -22.87 22.39 21.55
C GLU A 532 -24.16 22.60 22.34
N GLU A 533 -24.52 21.66 23.21
CA GLU A 533 -25.65 21.79 24.14
C GLU A 533 -25.49 23.01 25.09
N ASP A 534 -24.29 23.20 25.64
CA ASP A 534 -23.98 24.38 26.48
C ASP A 534 -24.03 25.68 25.68
N ARG A 535 -23.56 25.69 24.43
CA ARG A 535 -23.68 26.86 23.55
C ARG A 535 -25.13 27.17 23.20
N ARG A 536 -25.94 26.15 22.94
CA ARG A 536 -27.38 26.30 22.69
C ARG A 536 -28.08 26.85 23.91
N ARG A 537 -27.83 26.31 25.10
CA ARG A 537 -28.40 26.78 26.37
C ARG A 537 -28.02 28.24 26.66
N LYS A 538 -26.77 28.63 26.39
CA LYS A 538 -26.32 30.02 26.54
C LYS A 538 -27.04 30.96 25.58
N ARG A 539 -27.28 30.53 24.31
CA ARG A 539 -28.04 31.31 23.34
C ARG A 539 -29.49 31.45 23.70
N GLU A 540 -30.12 30.40 24.19
CA GLU A 540 -31.51 30.43 24.70
C GLU A 540 -31.64 31.43 25.86
N LEU A 541 -30.74 31.36 26.84
CA LEU A 541 -30.70 32.28 27.96
C LEU A 541 -30.47 33.76 27.54
N GLN A 542 -29.64 33.99 26.53
CA GLN A 542 -29.43 35.31 25.97
C GLN A 542 -30.69 35.85 25.27
N LEU A 543 -31.39 34.98 24.52
CA LEU A 543 -32.66 35.32 23.88
C LEU A 543 -33.77 35.63 24.91
N GLU A 544 -33.87 34.84 25.98
CA GLU A 544 -34.81 35.14 27.06
C GLU A 544 -34.52 36.50 27.73
N ARG A 545 -33.27 36.78 28.05
CA ARG A 545 -32.85 38.06 28.61
C ARG A 545 -33.13 39.23 27.65
N ALA A 546 -32.93 39.03 26.36
CA ALA A 546 -33.24 40.04 25.36
C ALA A 546 -34.76 40.28 25.26
N ARG A 547 -35.57 39.21 25.27
CA ARG A 547 -37.05 39.31 25.32
C ARG A 547 -37.55 40.01 26.57
N ALA A 548 -37.03 39.63 27.77
CA ALA A 548 -37.38 40.31 29.02
C ALA A 548 -37.01 41.78 29.01
N LYS A 549 -35.83 42.13 28.44
CA LYS A 549 -35.41 43.52 28.32
C LYS A 549 -36.28 44.33 27.30
N ALA A 550 -36.75 43.68 26.25
CA ALA A 550 -37.65 44.27 25.26
C ALA A 550 -39.03 44.53 25.89
N ALA A 551 -39.60 43.55 26.62
CA ALA A 551 -40.86 43.68 27.34
C ALA A 551 -40.82 44.81 28.42
N LEU A 552 -39.70 44.90 29.17
CA LEU A 552 -39.51 46.00 30.13
C LEU A 552 -39.44 47.36 29.45
N ARG A 553 -38.83 47.49 28.27
CA ARG A 553 -38.80 48.74 27.49
C ARG A 553 -40.18 49.10 26.98
N GLU A 554 -40.98 48.14 26.55
CA GLU A 554 -42.34 48.31 26.08
C GLU A 554 -43.24 48.82 27.23
N GLN A 555 -43.16 48.20 28.42
CA GLN A 555 -43.85 48.65 29.62
C GLN A 555 -43.44 50.09 30.02
N GLN A 556 -42.14 50.40 29.92
CA GLN A 556 -41.67 51.77 30.22
C GLN A 556 -42.21 52.77 29.18
N ALA A 557 -42.25 52.41 27.92
CA ALA A 557 -42.81 53.28 26.85
C ALA A 557 -44.31 53.49 27.07
N GLU A 558 -45.06 52.45 27.42
CA GLU A 558 -46.50 52.58 27.73
C GLU A 558 -46.74 53.48 28.97
N ALA A 559 -45.92 53.31 30.02
CA ALA A 559 -46.02 54.15 31.22
C ALA A 559 -45.65 55.61 30.94
N ASP A 560 -44.68 55.86 30.06
CA ASP A 560 -44.31 57.21 29.64
C ASP A 560 -45.39 57.84 28.73
N GLU A 561 -46.01 57.05 27.87
CA GLU A 561 -47.14 57.51 27.04
C GLU A 561 -48.35 57.85 27.93
N GLU A 562 -48.63 57.03 28.94
CA GLU A 562 -49.71 57.30 29.91
C GLU A 562 -49.42 58.57 30.74
N ARG A 563 -48.16 58.77 31.17
CA ARG A 563 -47.71 60.02 31.81
C ARG A 563 -47.91 61.22 30.89
N GLU A 564 -47.58 61.11 29.62
CA GLU A 564 -47.80 62.22 28.67
C GLU A 564 -49.28 62.43 28.38
N ARG A 565 -50.11 61.41 28.26
CA ARG A 565 -51.58 61.54 28.16
C ARG A 565 -52.13 62.18 29.41
N ARG A 566 -51.64 61.86 30.62
CA ARG A 566 -52.04 62.51 31.87
C ARG A 566 -51.64 64.00 31.89
N LYS A 567 -50.44 64.37 31.46
CA LYS A 567 -49.98 65.72 31.36
C LYS A 567 -50.88 66.56 30.35
N ARG A 568 -51.19 65.96 29.20
CA ARG A 568 -52.09 66.58 28.21
C ARG A 568 -53.50 66.73 28.76
N ARG A 569 -54.00 65.81 29.59
CA ARG A 569 -55.31 65.98 30.26
C ARG A 569 -55.26 67.07 31.32
N LEU A 570 -54.22 67.16 32.10
CA LEU A 570 -54.02 68.23 33.07
C LEU A 570 -53.86 69.61 32.42
N HIS A 571 -53.15 69.67 31.32
CA HIS A 571 -53.01 70.94 30.56
C HIS A 571 -54.35 71.40 29.97
N ARG A 572 -55.11 70.47 29.35
CA ARG A 572 -56.48 70.80 28.85
C ARG A 572 -57.44 71.22 29.99
N TRP A 573 -57.34 70.56 31.17
CA TRP A 573 -58.13 70.92 32.34
C TRP A 573 -57.73 72.30 32.87
N ARG A 574 -56.43 72.64 32.89
CA ARG A 574 -55.93 74.00 33.26
C ARG A 574 -56.38 75.06 32.27
N GLU A 575 -56.33 74.81 30.98
CA GLU A 575 -56.87 75.74 29.94
C GLU A 575 -58.35 75.86 30.08
N TRP A 576 -59.09 74.80 30.32
CA TRP A 576 -60.53 74.88 30.53
C TRP A 576 -60.86 75.71 31.80
N ARG A 577 -60.13 75.48 32.90
CA ARG A 577 -60.27 76.24 34.12
C ARG A 577 -59.91 77.73 33.94
N TYR A 578 -58.90 78.05 33.17
CA TYR A 578 -58.51 79.41 32.81
C TYR A 578 -59.61 80.06 31.99
N ARG A 579 -60.16 79.40 30.99
CA ARG A 579 -61.28 79.89 30.16
C ARG A 579 -62.57 80.11 30.96
N LEU A 580 -62.86 79.29 31.96
CA LEU A 580 -63.99 79.46 32.87
C LEU A 580 -63.79 80.66 33.81
N GLY A 581 -62.56 80.89 34.27
CA GLY A 581 -62.25 82.05 35.14
C GLY A 581 -62.24 83.41 34.43
N THR A 582 -62.19 83.44 33.09
CA THR A 582 -62.19 84.62 32.26
C THR A 582 -63.54 84.90 31.58
N MET A 583 -64.61 84.13 31.87
CA MET A 583 -65.92 84.33 31.35
C MET A 583 -66.73 85.32 32.25
N PRO A 584 -67.41 86.31 31.66
CA PRO A 584 -68.32 87.19 32.39
C PRO A 584 -69.44 86.37 33.10
N PRO A 585 -69.95 86.79 34.26
CA PRO A 585 -70.92 86.01 35.07
C PRO A 585 -72.23 85.65 34.33
N VAL A 586 -72.61 86.27 33.25
CA VAL A 586 -73.87 86.00 32.50
C VAL A 586 -73.78 84.74 31.61
N MET A 587 -72.59 84.22 31.31
CA MET A 587 -72.43 83.00 30.47
C MET A 587 -72.29 81.66 31.26
N MET A 588 -72.17 81.72 32.60
CA MET A 588 -72.01 80.47 33.40
C MET A 588 -73.32 79.69 33.59
N LEU A 589 -74.47 80.27 33.34
CA LEU A 589 -75.80 79.65 33.59
C LEU A 589 -76.43 78.95 32.37
N LYS A 590 -75.80 79.01 31.18
CA LYS A 590 -76.36 78.35 29.97
C LYS A 590 -75.62 77.10 29.45
N ARG A 591 -74.53 76.61 30.11
CA ARG A 591 -73.82 75.37 29.68
C ARG A 591 -73.72 74.31 30.73
N GLY A 592 -74.58 74.37 31.77
CA GLY A 592 -74.63 73.41 32.89
C GLY A 592 -75.60 72.23 32.70
N PHE A 593 -76.05 71.91 31.48
CA PHE A 593 -76.81 70.67 31.25
C PHE A 593 -76.62 70.22 29.77
N ARG A 594 -75.64 69.40 29.54
CA ARG A 594 -75.64 68.22 28.61
C ARG A 594 -74.28 67.51 28.63
N ARG A 595 -74.28 66.39 29.40
CA ARG A 595 -73.44 65.20 29.36
C ARG A 595 -71.93 65.38 29.24
#